data_a76e0097aa361d5aa569fc4cf78a1964
#
_entry.id   a76e0097aa361d5aa569fc4cf78a1964
#
_cell.length_a   1.000
_cell.length_b   1.000
_cell.length_c   1.000
_cell.angle_alpha   90.00
_cell.angle_beta   90.00
_cell.angle_gamma   90.00
#
_symmetry.space_group_name_H-M   'P 1'
#
loop_
_entity.id
_entity.type
_entity.pdbx_description
1 polymer ?
#
loop_
_entity_poly.entity_id
_entity_poly.type
_entity_poly.pdbx_seq_one_letter_code
_entity_poly.pdbx_strand_id
1 'polypeptide(L)'
;DGSSGEIEMLRRCGAAVYACPNAKFTWLMTDAERAEARRTNTRTLQTILQGSFDLLVLDEACAACKNDLVEEALLREAAARAEQGAEVVLTGREPAAWMQDAADYSTELRAVKHPYTRGIAASEGVEYRYIRKRPRRSLVMRAAGLSRPKENYGNTA
;
A
#
# COMPACT_ATOMS: atom_id res chain seq x y z
N ASP A 1 -1.06 -7.78 3.83
CA ASP A 1 -1.81 -8.62 4.75
C ASP A 1 -2.44 -7.72 5.82
N GLY A 2 -3.53 -8.18 6.45
CA GLY A 2 -4.28 -7.37 7.43
C GLY A 2 -3.56 -7.12 8.77
N SER A 3 -2.26 -7.36 8.86
CA SER A 3 -1.44 -7.24 10.07
C SER A 3 -0.43 -6.09 10.05
N SER A 4 -0.43 -5.25 9.01
CA SER A 4 0.50 -4.13 8.94
C SER A 4 0.17 -3.02 9.94
N GLY A 5 1.18 -2.25 10.35
CA GLY A 5 1.03 -1.22 11.39
C GLY A 5 0.11 -0.08 10.99
N GLU A 6 0.12 0.29 9.72
CA GLU A 6 -0.75 1.33 9.16
C GLU A 6 -2.23 0.93 9.21
N ILE A 7 -2.57 -0.33 8.93
CA ILE A 7 -3.95 -0.83 8.99
C ILE A 7 -4.51 -0.70 10.41
N GLU A 8 -3.72 -1.05 11.42
CA GLU A 8 -4.14 -0.91 12.82
C GLU A 8 -4.35 0.58 13.16
N MET A 9 -3.46 1.45 12.72
CA MET A 9 -3.58 2.90 12.99
C MET A 9 -4.80 3.49 12.30
N LEU A 10 -5.06 3.15 11.04
CA LEU A 10 -6.25 3.60 10.31
C LEU A 10 -7.55 3.18 11.02
N ARG A 11 -7.62 1.92 11.49
CA ARG A 11 -8.76 1.44 12.27
C ARG A 11 -8.95 2.20 13.59
N ARG A 12 -7.85 2.52 14.30
CA ARG A 12 -7.90 3.35 15.51
C ARG A 12 -8.36 4.78 15.24
N CYS A 13 -8.09 5.30 14.05
CA CYS A 13 -8.62 6.59 13.59
C CYS A 13 -10.08 6.52 13.13
N GLY A 14 -10.72 5.36 13.20
CA GLY A 14 -12.13 5.19 12.83
C GLY A 14 -12.36 4.87 11.34
N ALA A 15 -11.30 4.64 10.55
CA ALA A 15 -11.46 4.27 9.16
C ALA A 15 -11.95 2.82 9.01
N ALA A 16 -12.87 2.59 8.08
CA ALA A 16 -13.23 1.26 7.62
C ALA A 16 -12.11 0.74 6.70
N VAL A 17 -11.43 -0.34 7.11
CA VAL A 17 -10.29 -0.88 6.38
C VAL A 17 -10.59 -2.28 5.88
N TYR A 18 -10.58 -2.44 4.57
CA TYR A 18 -10.73 -3.69 3.85
C TYR A 18 -9.37 -4.13 3.33
N ALA A 19 -8.80 -5.17 3.92
CA ALA A 19 -7.51 -5.71 3.50
C ALA A 19 -7.70 -7.08 2.84
N CYS A 20 -6.97 -7.33 1.75
CA CYS A 20 -6.95 -8.64 1.13
C CYS A 20 -6.16 -9.61 2.03
N PRO A 21 -6.78 -10.67 2.57
CA PRO A 21 -6.06 -11.66 3.33
C PRO A 21 -5.07 -12.40 2.43
N ASN A 22 -3.87 -12.68 2.94
CA ASN A 22 -2.85 -13.46 2.23
C ASN A 22 -2.41 -12.88 0.87
N ALA A 23 -2.32 -11.56 0.76
CA ALA A 23 -1.81 -10.93 -0.44
C ALA A 23 -0.42 -11.46 -0.79
N LYS A 24 -0.30 -12.12 -1.94
CA LYS A 24 0.97 -12.54 -2.54
C LYS A 24 1.38 -11.53 -3.60
N PHE A 25 2.67 -11.44 -3.85
CA PHE A 25 3.15 -10.71 -5.03
C PHE A 25 2.59 -11.33 -6.30
N THR A 26 2.14 -10.51 -7.23
CA THR A 26 1.44 -10.93 -8.45
C THR A 26 2.23 -11.93 -9.29
N TRP A 27 3.56 -11.80 -9.31
CA TRP A 27 4.46 -12.71 -10.05
C TRP A 27 4.64 -14.08 -9.37
N LEU A 28 4.17 -14.26 -8.14
CA LEU A 28 4.18 -15.52 -7.40
C LEU A 28 2.81 -16.21 -7.39
N MET A 29 1.79 -15.59 -7.97
CA MET A 29 0.43 -16.12 -8.01
C MET A 29 0.27 -17.12 -9.17
N THR A 30 -0.36 -18.25 -8.89
CA THR A 30 -0.92 -19.13 -9.91
C THR A 30 -2.16 -18.50 -10.55
N ASP A 31 -2.60 -19.03 -11.69
CA ASP A 31 -3.81 -18.53 -12.35
C ASP A 31 -5.07 -18.69 -11.46
N ALA A 32 -5.14 -19.78 -10.69
CA ALA A 32 -6.23 -19.98 -9.73
C ALA A 32 -6.23 -18.93 -8.62
N GLU A 33 -5.05 -18.59 -8.08
CA GLU A 33 -4.89 -17.55 -7.07
C GLU A 33 -5.21 -16.16 -7.62
N ARG A 34 -4.84 -15.87 -8.87
CA ARG A 34 -5.22 -14.62 -9.55
C ARG A 34 -6.73 -14.50 -9.70
N ALA A 35 -7.37 -15.56 -10.18
CA ALA A 35 -8.82 -15.61 -10.35
C ALA A 35 -9.55 -15.43 -9.01
N GLU A 36 -9.05 -16.01 -7.93
CA GLU A 36 -9.62 -15.84 -6.58
C GLU A 36 -9.40 -14.42 -6.06
N ALA A 37 -8.21 -13.86 -6.23
CA ALA A 37 -7.91 -12.47 -5.85
C ALA A 37 -8.83 -11.52 -6.62
N ARG A 38 -9.02 -11.70 -7.93
CA ARG A 38 -9.95 -10.91 -8.74
C ARG A 38 -11.37 -10.97 -8.17
N ARG A 39 -11.89 -12.17 -7.92
CA ARG A 39 -13.26 -12.35 -7.36
C ARG A 39 -13.40 -11.64 -6.01
N THR A 40 -12.41 -11.80 -5.13
CA THR A 40 -12.43 -11.22 -3.79
C THR A 40 -12.37 -9.70 -3.84
N ASN A 41 -11.44 -9.13 -4.60
CA ASN A 41 -11.28 -7.68 -4.74
C ASN A 41 -12.53 -7.05 -5.38
N THR A 42 -13.05 -7.66 -6.46
CA THR A 42 -14.26 -7.22 -7.13
C THR A 42 -15.44 -7.18 -6.17
N ARG A 43 -15.68 -8.27 -5.42
CA ARG A 43 -16.77 -8.33 -4.44
C ARG A 43 -16.60 -7.30 -3.32
N THR A 44 -15.38 -7.13 -2.83
CA THR A 44 -15.08 -6.15 -1.79
C THR A 44 -15.37 -4.74 -2.27
N LEU A 45 -14.91 -4.38 -3.46
CA LEU A 45 -15.16 -3.06 -4.03
C LEU A 45 -16.65 -2.84 -4.32
N GLN A 46 -17.36 -3.84 -4.85
CA GLN A 46 -18.82 -3.78 -5.00
C GLN A 46 -19.51 -3.48 -3.68
N THR A 47 -19.11 -4.14 -2.59
CA THR A 47 -19.69 -3.89 -1.26
C THR A 47 -19.42 -2.48 -0.78
N ILE A 48 -18.19 -1.95 -0.97
CA ILE A 48 -17.84 -0.58 -0.59
C ILE A 48 -18.68 0.43 -1.36
N LEU A 49 -18.86 0.23 -2.66
CA LEU A 49 -19.61 1.14 -3.53
C LEU A 49 -21.11 1.16 -3.28
N GLN A 50 -21.65 0.19 -2.56
CA GLN A 50 -23.05 0.22 -2.08
C GLN A 50 -23.25 1.18 -0.89
N GLY A 51 -22.18 1.55 -0.22
CA GLY A 51 -22.19 2.48 0.90
C GLY A 51 -21.97 3.93 0.50
N SER A 52 -21.98 4.81 1.51
CA SER A 52 -21.56 6.20 1.41
C SER A 52 -20.22 6.39 2.13
N PHE A 53 -19.37 7.26 1.61
CA PHE A 53 -18.08 7.63 2.19
C PHE A 53 -17.72 9.04 1.73
N ASP A 54 -17.00 9.77 2.56
CA ASP A 54 -16.45 11.09 2.23
C ASP A 54 -15.08 10.95 1.57
N LEU A 55 -14.32 9.89 1.94
CA LEU A 55 -13.01 9.58 1.38
C LEU A 55 -12.91 8.08 1.11
N LEU A 56 -12.51 7.73 -0.10
CA LEU A 56 -12.15 6.37 -0.51
C LEU A 56 -10.70 6.33 -0.97
N VAL A 57 -9.88 5.53 -0.32
CA VAL A 57 -8.50 5.25 -0.75
C VAL A 57 -8.40 3.82 -1.25
N LEU A 58 -8.04 3.65 -2.51
CA LEU A 58 -7.78 2.35 -3.14
C LEU A 58 -6.28 2.19 -3.34
N ASP A 59 -5.65 1.56 -2.35
CA ASP A 59 -4.21 1.34 -2.34
C ASP A 59 -3.81 0.26 -3.34
N GLU A 60 -2.73 0.51 -4.11
CA GLU A 60 -2.25 -0.34 -5.21
C GLU A 60 -3.30 -0.60 -6.32
N ALA A 61 -4.29 0.29 -6.49
CA ALA A 61 -5.32 0.17 -7.51
C ALA A 61 -4.75 0.10 -8.94
N CYS A 62 -3.66 0.84 -9.20
CA CYS A 62 -3.01 0.82 -10.52
C CYS A 62 -2.47 -0.57 -10.84
N ALA A 63 -1.80 -1.22 -9.88
CA ALA A 63 -1.29 -2.58 -10.03
C ALA A 63 -2.43 -3.62 -10.14
N ALA A 64 -3.49 -3.45 -9.37
CA ALA A 64 -4.66 -4.32 -9.43
C ALA A 64 -5.36 -4.25 -10.80
N CYS A 65 -5.51 -3.04 -11.35
CA CYS A 65 -6.05 -2.84 -12.69
C CYS A 65 -5.16 -3.49 -13.75
N LYS A 66 -3.86 -3.18 -13.76
CA LYS A 66 -2.89 -3.68 -14.73
C LYS A 66 -2.81 -5.22 -14.76
N ASN A 67 -2.91 -5.87 -13.60
CA ASN A 67 -2.79 -7.32 -13.46
C ASN A 67 -4.13 -8.05 -13.48
N ASP A 68 -5.21 -7.38 -13.83
CA ASP A 68 -6.56 -7.94 -13.88
C ASP A 68 -7.02 -8.60 -12.56
N LEU A 69 -6.67 -7.96 -11.44
CA LEU A 69 -7.01 -8.43 -10.08
C LEU A 69 -8.30 -7.79 -9.53
N VAL A 70 -8.96 -6.97 -10.31
CA VAL A 70 -10.25 -6.34 -10.02
C VAL A 70 -10.93 -5.95 -11.34
N GLU A 71 -12.23 -5.88 -11.38
CA GLU A 71 -12.93 -5.39 -12.56
C GLU A 71 -12.71 -3.90 -12.77
N GLU A 72 -12.14 -3.52 -13.92
CA GLU A 72 -11.85 -2.13 -14.26
C GLU A 72 -13.10 -1.24 -14.19
N ALA A 73 -14.25 -1.76 -14.60
CA ALA A 73 -15.52 -1.03 -14.56
C ALA A 73 -15.84 -0.52 -13.13
N LEU A 74 -15.53 -1.30 -12.11
CA LEU A 74 -15.74 -0.90 -10.71
C LEU A 74 -14.73 0.15 -10.24
N LEU A 75 -13.49 0.11 -10.73
CA LEU A 75 -12.52 1.17 -10.46
C LEU A 75 -12.96 2.50 -11.08
N ARG A 76 -13.53 2.45 -12.29
CA ARG A 76 -14.11 3.63 -12.95
C ARG A 76 -15.35 4.15 -12.19
N GLU A 77 -16.22 3.25 -11.73
CA GLU A 77 -17.35 3.61 -10.87
C GLU A 77 -16.89 4.26 -9.56
N ALA A 78 -15.83 3.70 -8.93
CA ALA A 78 -15.25 4.30 -7.74
C ALA A 78 -14.73 5.71 -8.00
N ALA A 79 -14.00 5.93 -9.10
CA ALA A 79 -13.49 7.25 -9.49
C ALA A 79 -14.65 8.24 -9.72
N ALA A 80 -15.73 7.80 -10.36
CA ALA A 80 -16.90 8.65 -10.62
C ALA A 80 -17.66 9.09 -9.35
N ARG A 81 -17.36 8.50 -8.18
CA ARG A 81 -17.89 9.00 -6.90
C ARG A 81 -17.38 10.41 -6.55
N ALA A 82 -16.27 10.84 -7.13
CA ALA A 82 -15.77 12.21 -6.97
C ALA A 82 -16.80 13.24 -7.49
N GLU A 83 -17.49 12.95 -8.58
CA GLU A 83 -18.57 13.80 -9.11
C GLU A 83 -19.77 13.89 -8.16
N GLN A 84 -19.88 12.97 -7.20
CA GLN A 84 -20.93 12.92 -6.19
C GLN A 84 -20.48 13.53 -4.84
N GLY A 85 -19.29 14.14 -4.80
CA GLY A 85 -18.75 14.86 -3.65
C GLY A 85 -17.89 14.03 -2.70
N ALA A 86 -17.50 12.80 -3.08
CA ALA A 86 -16.52 12.03 -2.34
C ALA A 86 -15.10 12.36 -2.81
N GLU A 87 -14.12 12.33 -1.91
CA GLU A 87 -12.71 12.33 -2.29
C GLU A 87 -12.27 10.91 -2.64
N VAL A 88 -11.65 10.71 -3.81
CA VAL A 88 -11.21 9.38 -4.25
C VAL A 88 -9.72 9.40 -4.58
N VAL A 89 -8.97 8.50 -3.95
CA VAL A 89 -7.52 8.37 -4.14
C VAL A 89 -7.19 6.99 -4.68
N LEU A 90 -6.54 6.95 -5.83
CA LEU A 90 -5.98 5.74 -6.42
C LEU A 90 -4.45 5.80 -6.29
N THR A 91 -3.84 4.78 -5.71
CA THR A 91 -2.38 4.70 -5.62
C THR A 91 -1.82 3.54 -6.44
N GLY A 92 -0.51 3.56 -6.65
CA GLY A 92 0.20 2.45 -7.30
C GLY A 92 1.18 2.91 -8.36
N ARG A 93 1.73 1.94 -9.07
CA ARG A 93 2.69 2.17 -10.16
C ARG A 93 2.00 2.00 -11.50
N GLU A 94 2.46 2.78 -12.49
CA GLU A 94 2.01 2.66 -13.88
C GLU A 94 0.46 2.75 -13.99
N PRO A 95 -0.13 3.90 -13.62
CA PRO A 95 -1.57 4.09 -13.73
C PRO A 95 -2.02 3.92 -15.19
N ALA A 96 -3.20 3.32 -15.39
CA ALA A 96 -3.82 3.28 -16.70
C ALA A 96 -4.12 4.71 -17.19
N ALA A 97 -4.09 4.92 -18.50
CA ALA A 97 -4.32 6.25 -19.09
C ALA A 97 -5.62 6.89 -18.56
N TRP A 98 -6.69 6.13 -18.50
CA TRP A 98 -7.97 6.62 -18.01
C TRP A 98 -7.94 7.12 -16.56
N MET A 99 -7.06 6.55 -15.70
CA MET A 99 -6.90 7.02 -14.30
C MET A 99 -6.28 8.41 -14.26
N GLN A 100 -5.32 8.67 -15.16
CA GLN A 100 -4.71 9.99 -15.29
C GLN A 100 -5.68 11.00 -15.90
N ASP A 101 -6.44 10.59 -16.91
CA ASP A 101 -7.40 11.45 -17.61
C ASP A 101 -8.58 11.84 -16.72
N ALA A 102 -8.99 10.95 -15.79
CA ALA A 102 -10.09 11.19 -14.85
C ALA A 102 -9.67 11.92 -13.56
N ALA A 103 -8.38 12.07 -13.31
CA ALA A 103 -7.88 12.66 -12.06
C ALA A 103 -7.80 14.17 -12.14
N ASP A 104 -8.31 14.88 -11.11
CA ASP A 104 -8.07 16.32 -10.92
C ASP A 104 -6.61 16.59 -10.52
N TYR A 105 -6.00 15.65 -9.78
CA TYR A 105 -4.61 15.73 -9.33
C TYR A 105 -3.87 14.43 -9.63
N SER A 106 -2.72 14.53 -10.28
CA SER A 106 -1.82 13.40 -10.49
C SER A 106 -0.43 13.76 -9.97
N THR A 107 0.09 12.95 -9.04
CA THR A 107 1.40 13.17 -8.41
C THR A 107 2.29 11.96 -8.60
N GLU A 108 3.47 12.17 -9.17
CA GLU A 108 4.52 11.14 -9.28
C GLU A 108 5.50 11.27 -8.10
N LEU A 109 5.66 10.20 -7.32
CA LEU A 109 6.67 10.08 -6.28
C LEU A 109 7.89 9.32 -6.82
N ARG A 110 9.00 10.01 -7.01
CA ARG A 110 10.24 9.43 -7.54
C ARG A 110 11.20 9.07 -6.42
N ALA A 111 11.64 7.82 -6.38
CA ALA A 111 12.64 7.37 -5.44
C ALA A 111 14.04 7.88 -5.86
N VAL A 112 14.45 9.03 -5.34
CA VAL A 112 15.81 9.57 -5.54
C VAL A 112 16.84 8.76 -4.75
N LYS A 113 16.47 8.29 -3.55
CA LYS A 113 17.26 7.39 -2.70
C LYS A 113 16.32 6.41 -2.01
N HIS A 114 16.69 5.15 -1.98
CA HIS A 114 15.90 4.14 -1.28
C HIS A 114 16.80 3.27 -0.39
N PRO A 115 16.39 2.94 0.85
CA PRO A 115 17.17 2.09 1.76
C PRO A 115 17.51 0.73 1.15
N TYR A 116 16.59 0.14 0.39
CA TYR A 116 16.75 -1.15 -0.26
C TYR A 116 17.99 -1.22 -1.17
N THR A 117 18.28 -0.16 -1.94
CA THR A 117 19.45 -0.10 -2.84
C THR A 117 20.79 -0.12 -2.09
N ARG A 118 20.75 0.11 -0.78
CA ARG A 118 21.90 0.07 0.14
C ARG A 118 21.89 -1.16 1.04
N GLY A 119 21.06 -2.15 0.75
CA GLY A 119 20.93 -3.37 1.57
C GLY A 119 20.36 -3.12 2.97
N ILE A 120 19.72 -1.98 3.22
CA ILE A 120 19.09 -1.68 4.50
C ILE A 120 17.74 -2.41 4.55
N ALA A 121 17.59 -3.25 5.56
CA ALA A 121 16.35 -4.00 5.77
C ALA A 121 15.17 -3.07 6.11
N ALA A 122 13.96 -3.55 5.80
CA ALA A 122 12.70 -2.91 6.15
C ALA A 122 12.63 -2.51 7.62
N SER A 123 12.02 -1.36 7.91
CA SER A 123 11.93 -0.78 9.25
C SER A 123 10.54 -0.98 9.84
N GLU A 124 10.50 -1.27 11.13
CA GLU A 124 9.26 -1.40 11.88
C GLU A 124 8.50 -0.08 11.95
N GLY A 125 7.18 -0.16 11.76
CA GLY A 125 6.30 1.00 11.78
C GLY A 125 6.32 1.84 10.51
N VAL A 126 7.23 1.51 9.57
CA VAL A 126 7.31 2.14 8.24
C VAL A 126 6.95 1.13 7.15
N GLU A 127 7.62 -0.04 7.13
CA GLU A 127 7.38 -1.06 6.11
C GLU A 127 6.73 -2.34 6.65
N TYR A 128 6.76 -2.58 7.97
CA TYR A 128 6.11 -3.75 8.56
C TYR A 128 5.73 -3.56 10.02
N ARG A 129 4.84 -4.44 10.53
CA ARG A 129 4.48 -4.52 11.94
C ARG A 129 5.45 -5.43 12.70
N TYR A 130 5.88 -4.99 13.90
CA TYR A 130 6.70 -5.80 14.80
C TYR A 130 5.89 -6.94 15.43
N ILE A 131 6.26 -8.17 15.13
CA ILE A 131 5.84 -9.33 15.92
C ILE A 131 6.90 -9.54 17.01
N ARG A 132 6.57 -9.18 18.25
CA ARG A 132 7.46 -9.15 19.40
C ARG A 132 8.16 -10.48 19.64
N LYS A 133 9.42 -10.61 19.20
CA LYS A 133 10.26 -11.78 19.55
C LYS A 133 11.60 -11.45 20.21
N ARG A 134 12.02 -10.18 20.38
CA ARG A 134 13.20 -9.80 21.19
C ARG A 134 13.21 -8.32 21.59
N PRO A 135 13.72 -7.94 22.79
CA PRO A 135 13.88 -6.53 23.14
C PRO A 135 14.97 -5.88 22.26
N ARG A 136 14.63 -4.77 21.62
CA ARG A 136 15.58 -4.02 20.77
C ARG A 136 16.50 -3.16 21.63
N ARG A 137 17.79 -3.48 21.66
CA ARG A 137 18.83 -2.60 22.21
C ARG A 137 18.97 -1.27 21.45
N SER A 138 18.54 -1.21 20.18
CA SER A 138 18.71 -0.04 19.33
C SER A 138 17.74 1.12 19.61
N LEU A 139 16.58 0.86 20.19
CA LEU A 139 15.57 1.91 20.43
C LEU A 139 16.00 2.87 21.55
N VAL A 140 16.65 2.33 22.59
CA VAL A 140 17.16 3.14 23.74
C VAL A 140 18.29 4.07 23.30
N MET A 141 19.18 3.58 22.42
CA MET A 141 20.28 4.41 21.88
C MET A 141 19.79 5.54 20.95
N ARG A 142 18.72 5.33 20.18
CA ARG A 142 18.13 6.37 19.33
C ARG A 142 17.44 7.46 20.14
N ALA A 143 16.74 7.07 21.20
CA ALA A 143 16.07 8.04 22.09
C ALA A 143 17.07 8.88 22.90
N ALA A 144 18.28 8.35 23.16
CA ALA A 144 19.33 9.05 23.88
C ALA A 144 20.22 9.99 23.01
N GLY A 145 19.90 10.14 21.71
CA GLY A 145 20.68 11.01 20.80
C GLY A 145 22.12 10.55 20.54
N LEU A 146 22.47 9.31 20.91
CA LEU A 146 23.78 8.76 20.67
C LEU A 146 23.94 8.44 19.18
N SER A 147 24.85 9.13 18.53
CA SER A 147 25.22 8.85 17.14
C SER A 147 25.74 7.41 17.01
N ARG A 148 25.31 6.72 15.96
CA ARG A 148 25.89 5.41 15.60
C ARG A 148 27.40 5.54 15.48
N PRO A 149 28.20 4.58 15.95
CA PRO A 149 29.59 4.49 15.53
C PRO A 149 29.63 4.47 14.00
N LYS A 150 30.46 5.30 13.40
CA LYS A 150 30.74 5.22 11.96
C LYS A 150 31.36 3.84 11.71
N GLU A 151 30.60 2.90 11.19
CA GLU A 151 31.19 1.72 10.59
C GLU A 151 32.01 2.19 9.41
N ASN A 152 33.32 2.10 9.56
CA ASN A 152 34.28 2.29 8.48
C ASN A 152 34.05 1.16 7.47
N TYR A 153 33.29 1.42 6.43
CA TYR A 153 33.38 0.60 5.22
C TYR A 153 34.73 0.87 4.60
N GLY A 154 35.68 -0.03 4.89
CA GLY A 154 36.96 -0.05 4.23
C GLY A 154 36.73 -0.14 2.73
N ASN A 155 37.18 0.89 2.02
CA ASN A 155 37.50 0.82 0.60
C ASN A 155 38.54 -0.28 0.43
N THR A 156 38.15 -1.40 -0.12
CA THR A 156 39.09 -2.28 -0.80
C THR A 156 38.94 -2.07 -2.28
N ALA A 157 40.04 -1.66 -2.85
CA ALA A 157 40.28 -1.40 -4.26
C ALA A 157 39.83 -2.54 -5.18
#